data_c12387ca7c4df0aaf9955271835ff725
#
_entry.id   c12387ca7c4df0aaf9955271835ff725
#
_cell.length_a   1.000
_cell.length_b   1.000
_cell.length_c   1.000
_cell.angle_alpha   90.00
_cell.angle_beta   90.00
_cell.angle_gamma   90.00
#
_symmetry.space_group_name_H-M   'P 1'
#
loop_
_entity.id
_entity.type
_entity.pdbx_description
1 polymer ?
#
loop_
_entity_poly.entity_id
_entity_poly.type
_entity_poly.pdbx_seq_one_letter_code
_entity_poly.pdbx_strand_id
1 'polypeptide(L)'
;MDQMALLLLLLLGAVVTVPLGDRLGLPAPVLMTLMGIVMAFLSFVPNVDIPPEIILPALLPPLLYASVQRTSWRQFAANKRPIFLLAVALVFLTTAAVAAVANAVIPGLPIAAAVALGALVAPPDPVAATAVAGSVGLPRRLVSILEGEGLFNDVTAIVLYHVAIAAAVSGTFSLPEAFGLLGLSAVVAVVVGALIGWLTIKLMGLLGDATLQVGLTLLVPFVSYVLAEELMGSGVLAVLTTALFLAEHTADADDVLGRLTGRTFWEIVDTLVTGVAFGLIGLELHNVFGTADGRELEMAGWALAVVAVVVGVRLLYLLPATWLAKRLHTRRDVSEEIPTSWRETVIMWWAGMRGVASVALALAIPLKTDDGKPFPGRDEIVFVAFAVIMVTLVFQGLTLPWLVRRLRVKADTDAEEALEKDLAIRAAKAARQRLKEIQEVEEFPEDLVERLQRLAYDVGARISPDMVDDERREAYAQRAERFKAVSRIQREMMSAARHAVLSARSEAGADPEVVDRVLRQLDVRSLR
;
A
#
# COMPACT_ATOMS: atom_id res chain seq x y z
N MET A 1 -15.70 -26.93 9.00
CA MET A 1 -16.05 -25.52 8.81
C MET A 1 -16.04 -25.25 7.31
N ASP A 2 -17.05 -24.60 6.77
CA ASP A 2 -17.11 -24.34 5.34
C ASP A 2 -16.10 -23.25 4.95
N GLN A 3 -15.62 -23.24 3.70
CA GLN A 3 -14.69 -22.22 3.20
C GLN A 3 -15.21 -20.80 3.40
N MET A 4 -16.55 -20.61 3.33
CA MET A 4 -17.19 -19.33 3.62
C MET A 4 -16.98 -18.91 5.09
N ALA A 5 -17.11 -19.83 6.04
CA ALA A 5 -16.88 -19.51 7.45
C ALA A 5 -15.42 -19.18 7.74
N LEU A 6 -14.49 -19.82 7.04
CA LEU A 6 -13.07 -19.50 7.11
C LEU A 6 -12.79 -18.08 6.57
N LEU A 7 -13.34 -17.73 5.41
CA LEU A 7 -13.22 -16.39 4.87
C LEU A 7 -13.77 -15.32 5.83
N LEU A 8 -14.95 -15.56 6.41
CA LEU A 8 -15.54 -14.64 7.40
C LEU A 8 -14.66 -14.51 8.66
N LEU A 9 -14.03 -15.60 9.10
CA LEU A 9 -13.12 -15.58 10.24
C LEU A 9 -11.84 -14.79 9.92
N LEU A 10 -11.29 -14.93 8.72
CA LEU A 10 -10.15 -14.14 8.25
C LEU A 10 -10.49 -12.65 8.15
N LEU A 11 -11.66 -12.31 7.60
CA LEU A 11 -12.14 -10.93 7.53
C LEU A 11 -12.35 -10.33 8.93
N LEU A 12 -12.96 -11.09 9.85
CA LEU A 12 -13.09 -10.67 11.25
C LEU A 12 -11.71 -10.47 11.89
N GLY A 13 -10.79 -11.40 11.65
CA GLY A 13 -9.42 -11.32 12.12
C GLY A 13 -8.71 -10.06 11.60
N ALA A 14 -8.89 -9.71 10.33
CA ALA A 14 -8.35 -8.48 9.74
C ALA A 14 -8.82 -7.23 10.50
N VAL A 15 -10.14 -7.16 10.81
CA VAL A 15 -10.70 -6.03 11.56
C VAL A 15 -10.20 -5.96 13.00
N VAL A 16 -10.02 -7.11 13.66
CA VAL A 16 -9.61 -7.18 15.07
C VAL A 16 -8.12 -6.96 15.26
N THR A 17 -7.29 -7.43 14.32
CA THR A 17 -5.82 -7.33 14.45
C THR A 17 -5.30 -5.91 14.26
N VAL A 18 -5.99 -5.03 13.55
CA VAL A 18 -5.57 -3.63 13.39
C VAL A 18 -5.51 -2.90 14.74
N PRO A 19 -6.62 -2.76 15.51
CA PRO A 19 -6.56 -2.09 16.82
C PRO A 19 -5.72 -2.86 17.86
N LEU A 20 -5.59 -4.17 17.70
CA LEU A 20 -4.71 -4.97 18.55
C LEU A 20 -3.24 -4.65 18.24
N GLY A 21 -2.89 -4.50 16.97
CA GLY A 21 -1.56 -4.09 16.50
C GLY A 21 -1.16 -2.74 17.08
N ASP A 22 -2.04 -1.76 17.03
CA ASP A 22 -1.81 -0.41 17.59
C ASP A 22 -1.54 -0.48 19.09
N ARG A 23 -2.29 -1.31 19.84
CA ARG A 23 -2.11 -1.47 21.28
C ARG A 23 -0.81 -2.19 21.66
N LEU A 24 -0.41 -3.18 20.88
CA LEU A 24 0.79 -3.99 21.13
C LEU A 24 2.05 -3.36 20.51
N GLY A 25 1.91 -2.34 19.65
CA GLY A 25 2.99 -1.76 18.87
C GLY A 25 3.57 -2.74 17.85
N LEU A 26 2.73 -3.64 17.31
CA LEU A 26 3.07 -4.66 16.33
C LEU A 26 2.35 -4.42 15.00
N PRO A 27 2.97 -4.70 13.85
CA PRO A 27 2.32 -4.56 12.56
C PRO A 27 1.13 -5.52 12.41
N ALA A 28 -0.02 -5.01 11.95
CA ALA A 28 -1.20 -5.83 11.71
C ALA A 28 -0.95 -7.03 10.77
N PRO A 29 -0.16 -6.91 9.67
CA PRO A 29 0.21 -8.04 8.82
C PRO A 29 0.87 -9.20 9.59
N VAL A 30 1.78 -8.89 10.51
CA VAL A 30 2.46 -9.90 11.34
C VAL A 30 1.46 -10.63 12.26
N LEU A 31 0.57 -9.87 12.90
CA LEU A 31 -0.48 -10.45 13.76
C LEU A 31 -1.44 -11.33 12.98
N MET A 32 -1.85 -10.90 11.78
CA MET A 32 -2.70 -11.72 10.91
C MET A 32 -2.02 -13.02 10.50
N THR A 33 -0.75 -12.97 10.14
CA THR A 33 0.02 -14.17 9.80
C THR A 33 0.13 -15.10 11.00
N LEU A 34 0.44 -14.59 12.19
CA LEU A 34 0.49 -15.38 13.42
C LEU A 34 -0.88 -15.99 13.77
N MET A 35 -1.97 -15.24 13.56
CA MET A 35 -3.33 -15.76 13.73
C MET A 35 -3.60 -16.90 12.74
N GLY A 36 -3.24 -16.74 11.46
CA GLY A 36 -3.35 -17.78 10.44
C GLY A 36 -2.58 -19.05 10.82
N ILE A 37 -1.35 -18.90 11.33
CA ILE A 37 -0.54 -20.03 11.85
C ILE A 37 -1.29 -20.74 12.99
N VAL A 38 -1.78 -19.99 13.98
CA VAL A 38 -2.54 -20.60 15.09
C VAL A 38 -3.77 -21.33 14.57
N MET A 39 -4.49 -20.75 13.61
CA MET A 39 -5.66 -21.38 12.99
C MET A 39 -5.30 -22.67 12.24
N ALA A 40 -4.15 -22.71 11.58
CA ALA A 40 -3.69 -23.90 10.84
C ALA A 40 -3.50 -25.15 11.73
N PHE A 41 -3.21 -24.95 13.02
CA PHE A 41 -3.09 -26.05 14.00
C PHE A 41 -4.42 -26.47 14.64
N LEU A 42 -5.53 -25.80 14.31
CA LEU A 42 -6.84 -26.15 14.85
C LEU A 42 -7.52 -27.20 13.94
N SER A 43 -7.81 -28.35 14.49
CA SER A 43 -8.34 -29.51 13.75
C SER A 43 -9.70 -29.28 13.06
N PHE A 44 -10.41 -28.22 13.38
CA PHE A 44 -11.71 -27.87 12.78
C PHE A 44 -11.59 -26.88 11.61
N VAL A 45 -10.38 -26.35 11.34
CA VAL A 45 -10.12 -25.44 10.21
C VAL A 45 -9.84 -26.30 8.97
N PRO A 46 -10.61 -26.15 7.88
CA PRO A 46 -10.39 -26.91 6.65
C PRO A 46 -9.08 -26.46 5.98
N ASN A 47 -8.45 -27.37 5.26
CA ASN A 47 -7.38 -27.00 4.35
C ASN A 47 -7.95 -26.05 3.30
N VAL A 48 -7.20 -24.97 3.03
CA VAL A 48 -7.56 -24.00 2.01
C VAL A 48 -7.09 -24.54 0.67
N ASP A 49 -8.04 -24.91 -0.18
CA ASP A 49 -7.75 -25.35 -1.54
C ASP A 49 -8.21 -24.24 -2.50
N ILE A 50 -7.33 -23.26 -2.71
CA ILE A 50 -7.58 -22.16 -3.65
C ILE A 50 -6.85 -22.49 -4.95
N PRO A 51 -7.57 -22.54 -6.09
CA PRO A 51 -6.95 -22.71 -7.38
C PRO A 51 -5.89 -21.62 -7.61
N PRO A 52 -4.66 -21.99 -8.02
CA PRO A 52 -3.56 -21.02 -8.23
C PRO A 52 -3.92 -19.88 -9.17
N GLU A 53 -4.77 -20.15 -10.16
CA GLU A 53 -5.19 -19.22 -11.20
C GLU A 53 -6.05 -18.05 -10.66
N ILE A 54 -6.69 -18.23 -9.49
CA ILE A 54 -7.55 -17.21 -8.87
C ILE A 54 -6.77 -16.30 -7.93
N ILE A 55 -5.66 -16.76 -7.37
CA ILE A 55 -4.93 -16.04 -6.31
C ILE A 55 -4.43 -14.68 -6.80
N LEU A 56 -3.72 -14.66 -7.93
CA LEU A 56 -3.18 -13.41 -8.49
C LEU A 56 -4.27 -12.42 -8.90
N PRO A 57 -5.29 -12.83 -9.71
CA PRO A 57 -6.36 -11.91 -10.13
C PRO A 57 -7.23 -11.41 -8.97
N ALA A 58 -7.37 -12.17 -7.88
CA ALA A 58 -8.20 -11.77 -6.76
C ALA A 58 -7.51 -10.81 -5.80
N LEU A 59 -6.21 -11.01 -5.53
CA LEU A 59 -5.50 -10.26 -4.49
C LEU A 59 -4.71 -9.06 -5.02
N LEU A 60 -4.01 -9.22 -6.17
CA LEU A 60 -3.11 -8.17 -6.65
C LEU A 60 -3.82 -6.89 -7.13
N PRO A 61 -4.90 -6.95 -7.94
CA PRO A 61 -5.52 -5.74 -8.47
C PRO A 61 -5.96 -4.73 -7.38
N PRO A 62 -6.72 -5.14 -6.35
CA PRO A 62 -7.15 -4.20 -5.31
C PRO A 62 -5.99 -3.70 -4.45
N LEU A 63 -4.98 -4.54 -4.14
CA LEU A 63 -3.82 -4.13 -3.37
C LEU A 63 -2.97 -3.09 -4.11
N LEU A 64 -2.69 -3.33 -5.39
CA LEU A 64 -1.94 -2.40 -6.22
C LEU A 64 -2.68 -1.07 -6.38
N TYR A 65 -3.99 -1.12 -6.64
CA TYR A 65 -4.79 0.07 -6.78
C TYR A 65 -4.81 0.90 -5.49
N ALA A 66 -5.03 0.26 -4.33
CA ALA A 66 -5.02 0.92 -3.03
C ALA A 66 -3.65 1.54 -2.71
N SER A 67 -2.55 0.86 -3.05
CA SER A 67 -1.18 1.35 -2.85
C SER A 67 -0.92 2.63 -3.66
N VAL A 68 -1.33 2.65 -4.94
CA VAL A 68 -1.18 3.82 -5.82
C VAL A 68 -1.96 5.02 -5.33
N GLN A 69 -3.17 4.82 -4.77
CA GLN A 69 -3.99 5.92 -4.26
C GLN A 69 -3.30 6.72 -3.12
N ARG A 70 -2.31 6.13 -2.47
CA ARG A 70 -1.50 6.78 -1.43
C ARG A 70 -0.26 7.48 -1.98
N THR A 71 0.12 7.19 -3.23
CA THR A 71 1.37 7.65 -3.85
C THR A 71 1.10 8.82 -4.78
N SER A 72 1.93 9.86 -4.72
CA SER A 72 1.87 10.98 -5.65
C SER A 72 2.78 10.74 -6.85
N TRP A 73 2.25 10.86 -8.08
CA TRP A 73 3.06 10.82 -9.30
C TRP A 73 4.23 11.81 -9.29
N ARG A 74 4.02 12.99 -8.71
CA ARG A 74 5.08 14.02 -8.60
C ARG A 74 6.21 13.58 -7.67
N GLN A 75 5.88 12.93 -6.54
CA GLN A 75 6.89 12.37 -5.63
C GLN A 75 7.64 11.21 -6.29
N PHE A 76 6.91 10.36 -7.02
CA PHE A 76 7.55 9.31 -7.82
C PHE A 76 8.49 9.89 -8.87
N ALA A 77 8.05 10.87 -9.65
CA ALA A 77 8.88 11.51 -10.70
C ALA A 77 10.10 12.23 -10.13
N ALA A 78 9.99 12.81 -8.92
CA ALA A 78 11.11 13.40 -8.20
C ALA A 78 12.14 12.35 -7.76
N ASN A 79 11.68 11.18 -7.27
CA ASN A 79 12.51 10.09 -6.75
C ASN A 79 12.77 8.96 -7.78
N LYS A 80 12.53 9.18 -9.07
CA LYS A 80 12.61 8.14 -10.10
C LYS A 80 13.93 7.37 -10.17
N ARG A 81 15.08 8.02 -9.88
CA ARG A 81 16.40 7.37 -9.92
C ARG A 81 16.60 6.37 -8.78
N PRO A 82 16.45 6.75 -7.49
CA PRO A 82 16.56 5.78 -6.40
C PRO A 82 15.49 4.69 -6.49
N ILE A 83 14.25 5.02 -6.86
CA ILE A 83 13.18 4.03 -7.04
C ILE A 83 13.55 3.04 -8.16
N PHE A 84 14.01 3.50 -9.32
CA PHE A 84 14.41 2.61 -10.41
C PHE A 84 15.57 1.68 -10.00
N LEU A 85 16.58 2.19 -9.29
CA LEU A 85 17.69 1.39 -8.81
C LEU A 85 17.25 0.32 -7.80
N LEU A 86 16.33 0.65 -6.89
CA LEU A 86 15.81 -0.30 -5.90
C LEU A 86 14.79 -1.27 -6.52
N ALA A 87 13.88 -0.76 -7.32
CA ALA A 87 12.79 -1.57 -7.87
C ALA A 87 13.19 -2.43 -9.09
N VAL A 88 14.27 -2.08 -9.78
CA VAL A 88 14.73 -2.84 -10.94
C VAL A 88 16.06 -3.50 -10.67
N ALA A 89 17.14 -2.72 -10.45
CA ALA A 89 18.47 -3.27 -10.34
C ALA A 89 18.64 -4.22 -9.14
N LEU A 90 18.08 -3.86 -7.98
CA LEU A 90 18.14 -4.72 -6.79
C LEU A 90 17.31 -5.99 -6.97
N VAL A 91 16.14 -5.91 -7.64
CA VAL A 91 15.31 -7.09 -7.93
C VAL A 91 16.05 -8.06 -8.86
N PHE A 92 16.63 -7.57 -9.97
CA PHE A 92 17.46 -8.39 -10.85
C PHE A 92 18.64 -9.04 -10.14
N LEU A 93 19.37 -8.26 -9.33
CA LEU A 93 20.52 -8.76 -8.57
C LEU A 93 20.11 -9.82 -7.55
N THR A 94 19.02 -9.58 -6.81
CA THR A 94 18.50 -10.53 -5.83
C THR A 94 18.02 -11.80 -6.52
N THR A 95 17.28 -11.68 -7.63
CA THR A 95 16.82 -12.82 -8.43
C THR A 95 18.00 -13.66 -8.91
N ALA A 96 19.01 -13.05 -9.49
CA ALA A 96 20.20 -13.75 -9.97
C ALA A 96 20.97 -14.44 -8.82
N ALA A 97 21.17 -13.77 -7.70
CA ALA A 97 21.88 -14.32 -6.56
C ALA A 97 21.13 -15.48 -5.91
N VAL A 98 19.81 -15.34 -5.74
CA VAL A 98 18.96 -16.42 -5.20
C VAL A 98 18.93 -17.60 -6.18
N ALA A 99 18.77 -17.35 -7.49
CA ALA A 99 18.78 -18.41 -8.49
C ALA A 99 20.09 -19.20 -8.50
N ALA A 100 21.23 -18.50 -8.39
CA ALA A 100 22.54 -19.14 -8.33
C ALA A 100 22.69 -20.04 -7.09
N VAL A 101 22.27 -19.54 -5.91
CA VAL A 101 22.36 -20.30 -4.66
C VAL A 101 21.34 -21.44 -4.64
N ALA A 102 20.08 -21.20 -5.03
CA ALA A 102 19.05 -22.23 -5.07
C ALA A 102 19.42 -23.38 -6.02
N ASN A 103 19.92 -23.09 -7.22
CA ASN A 103 20.39 -24.11 -8.16
C ASN A 103 21.60 -24.89 -7.62
N ALA A 104 22.45 -24.27 -6.79
CA ALA A 104 23.60 -24.94 -6.20
C ALA A 104 23.24 -25.80 -4.99
N VAL A 105 22.24 -25.40 -4.17
CA VAL A 105 21.92 -26.09 -2.91
C VAL A 105 20.74 -27.05 -3.03
N ILE A 106 19.79 -26.82 -3.95
CA ILE A 106 18.62 -27.68 -4.15
C ILE A 106 18.92 -28.69 -5.27
N PRO A 107 19.04 -29.99 -4.95
CA PRO A 107 19.42 -30.99 -5.93
C PRO A 107 18.40 -31.10 -7.08
N GLY A 108 18.87 -31.04 -8.31
CA GLY A 108 18.04 -31.25 -9.52
C GLY A 108 17.11 -30.08 -9.87
N LEU A 109 17.21 -28.93 -9.20
CA LEU A 109 16.41 -27.76 -9.52
C LEU A 109 16.90 -27.11 -10.83
N PRO A 110 16.09 -27.04 -11.90
CA PRO A 110 16.47 -26.37 -13.15
C PRO A 110 16.70 -24.85 -12.92
N ILE A 111 17.60 -24.28 -13.73
CA ILE A 111 17.92 -22.84 -13.64
C ILE A 111 16.65 -21.97 -13.79
N ALA A 112 15.76 -22.31 -14.72
CA ALA A 112 14.51 -21.56 -14.91
C ALA A 112 13.63 -21.57 -13.64
N ALA A 113 13.48 -22.72 -12.99
CA ALA A 113 12.75 -22.85 -11.73
C ALA A 113 13.45 -22.11 -10.58
N ALA A 114 14.79 -22.15 -10.53
CA ALA A 114 15.58 -21.36 -9.57
C ALA A 114 15.42 -19.84 -9.78
N VAL A 115 15.35 -19.37 -11.04
CA VAL A 115 15.06 -17.96 -11.37
C VAL A 115 13.65 -17.59 -10.96
N ALA A 116 12.65 -18.48 -11.12
CA ALA A 116 11.29 -18.24 -10.62
C ALA A 116 11.28 -18.06 -9.10
N LEU A 117 11.97 -18.93 -8.34
CA LEU A 117 12.14 -18.74 -6.88
C LEU A 117 12.81 -17.40 -6.57
N GLY A 118 13.88 -17.05 -7.28
CA GLY A 118 14.57 -15.78 -7.11
C GLY A 118 13.66 -14.59 -7.35
N ALA A 119 12.88 -14.61 -8.44
CA ALA A 119 11.97 -13.54 -8.82
C ALA A 119 10.86 -13.34 -7.77
N LEU A 120 10.23 -14.42 -7.29
CA LEU A 120 9.14 -14.33 -6.32
C LEU A 120 9.58 -13.87 -4.92
N VAL A 121 10.84 -14.13 -4.49
CA VAL A 121 11.34 -13.67 -3.18
C VAL A 121 12.13 -12.37 -3.24
N ALA A 122 12.42 -11.85 -4.46
CA ALA A 122 13.21 -10.63 -4.61
C ALA A 122 12.48 -9.36 -4.11
N PRO A 123 11.19 -9.10 -4.43
CA PRO A 123 10.56 -7.84 -4.09
C PRO A 123 10.29 -7.74 -2.59
N PRO A 124 10.71 -6.65 -1.91
CA PRO A 124 10.24 -6.37 -0.56
C PRO A 124 8.83 -5.76 -0.60
N ASP A 125 8.02 -6.10 0.39
CA ASP A 125 6.67 -5.57 0.58
C ASP A 125 6.72 -4.29 1.43
N PRO A 126 6.25 -3.15 0.93
CA PRO A 126 6.23 -1.91 1.70
C PRO A 126 5.15 -1.91 2.79
N VAL A 127 4.06 -2.68 2.65
CA VAL A 127 2.89 -2.62 3.55
C VAL A 127 3.29 -2.93 4.99
N ALA A 128 4.05 -4.00 5.21
CA ALA A 128 4.51 -4.34 6.55
C ALA A 128 5.51 -3.30 7.10
N ALA A 129 6.38 -2.74 6.24
CA ALA A 129 7.36 -1.73 6.63
C ALA A 129 6.69 -0.38 6.96
N THR A 130 5.71 0.06 6.17
CA THR A 130 4.98 1.32 6.39
C THR A 130 4.04 1.25 7.59
N ALA A 131 3.44 0.08 7.87
CA ALA A 131 2.66 -0.14 9.08
C ALA A 131 3.52 0.07 10.35
N VAL A 132 4.77 -0.41 10.34
CA VAL A 132 5.73 -0.11 11.43
C VAL A 132 6.12 1.36 11.44
N ALA A 133 6.37 1.95 10.27
CA ALA A 133 6.80 3.34 10.13
C ALA A 133 5.84 4.32 10.82
N GLY A 134 4.53 4.11 10.64
CA GLY A 134 3.48 4.92 11.27
C GLY A 134 3.50 4.84 12.80
N SER A 135 3.77 3.65 13.37
CA SER A 135 3.78 3.45 14.83
C SER A 135 5.03 3.99 15.53
N VAL A 136 6.15 4.14 14.84
CA VAL A 136 7.46 4.53 15.42
C VAL A 136 7.94 5.92 14.96
N GLY A 137 7.21 6.60 14.07
CA GLY A 137 7.55 7.94 13.58
C GLY A 137 8.83 7.96 12.75
N LEU A 138 8.90 7.16 11.67
CA LEU A 138 10.00 7.22 10.72
C LEU A 138 9.92 8.51 9.88
N PRO A 139 11.08 9.05 9.41
CA PRO A 139 11.10 10.15 8.47
C PRO A 139 10.28 9.85 7.23
N ARG A 140 9.38 10.77 6.84
CA ARG A 140 8.49 10.60 5.67
C ARG A 140 9.25 10.27 4.39
N ARG A 141 10.46 10.79 4.26
CA ARG A 141 11.36 10.48 3.14
C ARG A 141 11.65 8.98 3.03
N LEU A 142 11.97 8.32 4.16
CA LEU A 142 12.23 6.88 4.17
C LEU A 142 10.98 6.10 3.82
N VAL A 143 9.82 6.54 4.34
CA VAL A 143 8.52 5.95 4.02
C VAL A 143 8.24 6.07 2.52
N SER A 144 8.41 7.27 1.92
CA SER A 144 8.19 7.49 0.49
C SER A 144 9.13 6.67 -0.41
N ILE A 145 10.38 6.43 0.03
CA ILE A 145 11.31 5.58 -0.72
C ILE A 145 10.86 4.11 -0.65
N LEU A 146 10.44 3.64 0.53
CA LEU A 146 9.94 2.27 0.72
C LEU A 146 8.65 2.02 -0.08
N GLU A 147 7.71 2.98 -0.05
CA GLU A 147 6.47 2.91 -0.84
C GLU A 147 6.77 2.94 -2.35
N GLY A 148 7.65 3.82 -2.78
CA GLY A 148 8.07 3.92 -4.18
C GLY A 148 8.83 2.68 -4.66
N GLU A 149 9.68 2.09 -3.83
CA GLU A 149 10.34 0.81 -4.10
C GLU A 149 9.28 -0.28 -4.31
N GLY A 150 8.32 -0.41 -3.37
CA GLY A 150 7.32 -1.46 -3.39
C GLY A 150 6.33 -1.36 -4.56
N LEU A 151 6.09 -0.17 -5.09
CA LEU A 151 5.16 0.01 -6.20
C LEU A 151 5.66 -0.60 -7.53
N PHE A 152 6.97 -0.57 -7.77
CA PHE A 152 7.56 -0.99 -9.05
C PHE A 152 8.37 -2.29 -8.98
N ASN A 153 8.83 -2.68 -7.80
CA ASN A 153 9.57 -3.93 -7.62
C ASN A 153 8.69 -5.16 -7.92
N ASP A 154 7.39 -5.11 -7.53
CA ASP A 154 6.45 -6.19 -7.80
C ASP A 154 6.26 -6.39 -9.31
N VAL A 155 6.12 -5.29 -10.08
CA VAL A 155 6.03 -5.37 -11.54
C VAL A 155 7.29 -6.04 -12.12
N THR A 156 8.48 -5.61 -11.69
CA THR A 156 9.75 -6.19 -12.15
C THR A 156 9.84 -7.68 -11.82
N ALA A 157 9.46 -8.04 -10.60
CA ALA A 157 9.50 -9.42 -10.11
C ALA A 157 8.51 -10.32 -10.85
N ILE A 158 7.27 -9.85 -11.05
CA ILE A 158 6.22 -10.60 -11.76
C ILE A 158 6.61 -10.85 -13.23
N VAL A 159 7.20 -9.85 -13.87
CA VAL A 159 7.72 -9.98 -15.22
C VAL A 159 8.82 -11.07 -15.29
N LEU A 160 9.80 -11.01 -14.38
CA LEU A 160 10.87 -12.03 -14.30
C LEU A 160 10.31 -13.41 -13.98
N TYR A 161 9.34 -13.48 -13.08
CA TYR A 161 8.67 -14.71 -12.70
C TYR A 161 7.95 -15.36 -13.90
N HIS A 162 7.13 -14.60 -14.66
CA HIS A 162 6.43 -15.15 -15.82
C HIS A 162 7.39 -15.67 -16.90
N VAL A 163 8.49 -14.94 -17.15
CA VAL A 163 9.53 -15.43 -18.08
C VAL A 163 10.17 -16.72 -17.58
N ALA A 164 10.47 -16.78 -16.29
CA ALA A 164 11.09 -17.96 -15.68
C ALA A 164 10.13 -19.17 -15.67
N ILE A 165 8.85 -18.95 -15.35
CA ILE A 165 7.82 -19.99 -15.41
C ILE A 165 7.61 -20.48 -16.84
N ALA A 166 7.49 -19.59 -17.83
CA ALA A 166 7.35 -19.97 -19.23
C ALA A 166 8.54 -20.83 -19.70
N ALA A 167 9.76 -20.46 -19.34
CA ALA A 167 10.96 -21.24 -19.64
C ALA A 167 11.00 -22.58 -18.90
N ALA A 168 10.52 -22.67 -17.68
CA ALA A 168 10.46 -23.92 -16.91
C ALA A 168 9.37 -24.87 -17.43
N VAL A 169 8.24 -24.33 -17.90
CA VAL A 169 7.09 -25.09 -18.43
C VAL A 169 7.35 -25.61 -19.84
N SER A 170 7.89 -24.76 -20.74
CA SER A 170 8.18 -25.12 -22.13
C SER A 170 9.50 -25.90 -22.32
N GLY A 171 10.41 -25.85 -21.35
CA GLY A 171 11.75 -26.43 -21.45
C GLY A 171 12.67 -25.69 -22.43
N THR A 172 12.24 -24.60 -23.07
CA THR A 172 13.01 -23.80 -24.02
C THR A 172 13.11 -22.38 -23.57
N PHE A 173 14.27 -21.74 -23.76
CA PHE A 173 14.47 -20.34 -23.39
C PHE A 173 15.19 -19.59 -24.52
N SER A 174 14.55 -18.55 -25.01
CA SER A 174 15.09 -17.62 -25.99
C SER A 174 15.08 -16.19 -25.45
N LEU A 175 16.24 -15.61 -25.17
CA LEU A 175 16.37 -14.23 -24.69
C LEU A 175 15.69 -13.21 -25.61
N PRO A 176 15.87 -13.23 -26.93
CA PRO A 176 15.22 -12.29 -27.85
C PRO A 176 13.68 -12.37 -27.79
N GLU A 177 13.14 -13.60 -27.76
CA GLU A 177 11.68 -13.80 -27.64
C GLU A 177 11.15 -13.33 -26.30
N ALA A 178 11.86 -13.64 -25.20
CA ALA A 178 11.50 -13.19 -23.87
C ALA A 178 11.44 -11.66 -23.80
N PHE A 179 12.47 -10.95 -24.27
CA PHE A 179 12.46 -9.49 -24.30
C PHE A 179 11.41 -8.92 -25.26
N GLY A 180 11.17 -9.57 -26.40
CA GLY A 180 10.12 -9.18 -27.35
C GLY A 180 8.72 -9.27 -26.74
N LEU A 181 8.41 -10.41 -26.12
CA LEU A 181 7.13 -10.63 -25.43
C LEU A 181 6.94 -9.69 -24.25
N LEU A 182 7.99 -9.47 -23.44
CA LEU A 182 7.94 -8.52 -22.33
C LEU A 182 7.70 -7.09 -22.79
N GLY A 183 8.40 -6.66 -23.85
CA GLY A 183 8.21 -5.33 -24.44
C GLY A 183 6.78 -5.14 -24.96
N LEU A 184 6.28 -6.14 -25.70
CA LEU A 184 4.91 -6.12 -26.21
C LEU A 184 3.89 -6.12 -25.05
N SER A 185 4.07 -7.02 -24.09
CA SER A 185 3.20 -7.12 -22.90
C SER A 185 3.16 -5.80 -22.11
N ALA A 186 4.30 -5.14 -21.95
CA ALA A 186 4.36 -3.84 -21.29
C ALA A 186 3.63 -2.74 -22.08
N VAL A 187 3.80 -2.69 -23.39
CA VAL A 187 3.12 -1.72 -24.26
C VAL A 187 1.60 -1.93 -24.23
N VAL A 188 1.15 -3.18 -24.39
CA VAL A 188 -0.28 -3.53 -24.31
C VAL A 188 -0.85 -3.13 -22.95
N ALA A 189 -0.18 -3.46 -21.86
CA ALA A 189 -0.60 -3.11 -20.51
C ALA A 189 -0.75 -1.60 -20.30
N VAL A 190 0.21 -0.80 -20.76
CA VAL A 190 0.15 0.66 -20.65
C VAL A 190 -0.99 1.22 -21.50
N VAL A 191 -1.18 0.73 -22.72
CA VAL A 191 -2.28 1.18 -23.59
C VAL A 191 -3.63 0.83 -22.99
N VAL A 192 -3.81 -0.42 -22.55
CA VAL A 192 -5.07 -0.89 -21.92
C VAL A 192 -5.32 -0.09 -20.64
N GLY A 193 -4.31 0.06 -19.77
CA GLY A 193 -4.44 0.79 -18.52
C GLY A 193 -4.80 2.26 -18.71
N ALA A 194 -4.17 2.95 -19.67
CA ALA A 194 -4.48 4.33 -20.00
C ALA A 194 -5.90 4.47 -20.60
N LEU A 195 -6.31 3.54 -21.46
CA LEU A 195 -7.65 3.51 -22.07
C LEU A 195 -8.73 3.31 -20.99
N ILE A 196 -8.55 2.34 -20.10
CA ILE A 196 -9.50 2.08 -18.99
C ILE A 196 -9.53 3.30 -18.05
N GLY A 197 -8.38 3.88 -17.71
CA GLY A 197 -8.31 5.10 -16.89
C GLY A 197 -9.08 6.27 -17.53
N TRP A 198 -8.85 6.52 -18.80
CA TRP A 198 -9.57 7.55 -19.56
C TRP A 198 -11.08 7.29 -19.62
N LEU A 199 -11.50 6.05 -19.91
CA LEU A 199 -12.92 5.66 -19.94
C LEU A 199 -13.56 5.84 -18.56
N THR A 200 -12.86 5.46 -17.49
CA THR A 200 -13.32 5.61 -16.10
C THR A 200 -13.59 7.07 -15.77
N ILE A 201 -12.69 8.00 -16.11
CA ILE A 201 -12.93 9.44 -15.90
C ILE A 201 -14.17 9.91 -16.63
N LYS A 202 -14.36 9.48 -17.89
CA LYS A 202 -15.56 9.82 -18.67
C LYS A 202 -16.84 9.30 -17.99
N LEU A 203 -16.82 8.06 -17.51
CA LEU A 203 -17.95 7.46 -16.79
C LEU A 203 -18.21 8.17 -15.45
N MET A 204 -17.17 8.49 -14.68
CA MET A 204 -17.30 9.27 -13.43
C MET A 204 -17.95 10.63 -13.66
N GLY A 205 -17.62 11.30 -14.76
CA GLY A 205 -18.27 12.56 -15.15
C GLY A 205 -19.76 12.44 -15.50
N LEU A 206 -20.26 11.24 -15.84
CA LEU A 206 -21.68 10.96 -16.05
C LEU A 206 -22.40 10.57 -14.77
N LEU A 207 -21.68 10.14 -13.74
CA LEU A 207 -22.22 9.71 -12.45
C LEU A 207 -22.21 10.91 -11.50
N GLY A 208 -23.37 11.44 -11.18
CA GLY A 208 -23.52 12.55 -10.23
C GLY A 208 -23.45 12.16 -8.75
N ASP A 209 -23.33 10.87 -8.43
CA ASP A 209 -23.33 10.32 -7.07
C ASP A 209 -21.94 9.78 -6.71
N ALA A 210 -21.36 10.27 -5.60
CA ALA A 210 -20.05 9.87 -5.12
C ALA A 210 -19.96 8.35 -4.80
N THR A 211 -21.07 7.75 -4.33
CA THR A 211 -21.10 6.32 -3.99
C THR A 211 -20.98 5.47 -5.26
N LEU A 212 -21.66 5.87 -6.35
CA LEU A 212 -21.55 5.19 -7.64
C LEU A 212 -20.16 5.35 -8.26
N GLN A 213 -19.55 6.54 -8.13
CA GLN A 213 -18.19 6.78 -8.58
C GLN A 213 -17.19 5.89 -7.84
N VAL A 214 -17.29 5.79 -6.51
CA VAL A 214 -16.45 4.90 -5.69
C VAL A 214 -16.70 3.43 -6.04
N GLY A 215 -17.98 3.03 -6.21
CA GLY A 215 -18.33 1.68 -6.67
C GLY A 215 -17.71 1.32 -8.03
N LEU A 216 -17.66 2.29 -8.95
CA LEU A 216 -16.97 2.11 -10.24
C LEU A 216 -15.46 1.85 -10.01
N THR A 217 -14.81 2.58 -9.10
CA THR A 217 -13.37 2.37 -8.83
C THR A 217 -13.06 0.98 -8.28
N LEU A 218 -14.01 0.28 -7.65
CA LEU A 218 -13.82 -1.10 -7.20
C LEU A 218 -13.68 -2.07 -8.38
N LEU A 219 -14.42 -1.85 -9.48
CA LEU A 219 -14.38 -2.72 -10.66
C LEU A 219 -13.16 -2.48 -11.53
N VAL A 220 -12.70 -1.23 -11.58
CA VAL A 220 -11.64 -0.77 -12.49
C VAL A 220 -10.35 -1.60 -12.41
N PRO A 221 -9.76 -1.89 -11.24
CA PRO A 221 -8.53 -2.68 -11.16
C PRO A 221 -8.71 -4.10 -11.71
N PHE A 222 -9.85 -4.74 -11.46
CA PHE A 222 -10.13 -6.09 -11.99
C PHE A 222 -10.33 -6.08 -13.51
N VAL A 223 -11.07 -5.11 -14.02
CA VAL A 223 -11.26 -4.96 -15.48
C VAL A 223 -9.94 -4.70 -16.18
N SER A 224 -9.10 -3.82 -15.61
CA SER A 224 -7.78 -3.51 -16.15
C SER A 224 -6.87 -4.74 -16.18
N TYR A 225 -6.88 -5.53 -15.09
CA TYR A 225 -6.11 -6.75 -14.97
C TYR A 225 -6.55 -7.78 -16.02
N VAL A 226 -7.82 -8.16 -15.99
CA VAL A 226 -8.36 -9.22 -16.88
C VAL A 226 -8.23 -8.83 -18.35
N LEU A 227 -8.59 -7.59 -18.72
CA LEU A 227 -8.51 -7.18 -20.12
C LEU A 227 -7.08 -7.14 -20.65
N ALA A 228 -6.12 -6.75 -19.82
CA ALA A 228 -4.71 -6.78 -20.22
C ALA A 228 -4.20 -8.22 -20.42
N GLU A 229 -4.49 -9.13 -19.48
CA GLU A 229 -4.11 -10.56 -19.58
C GLU A 229 -4.71 -11.21 -20.82
N GLU A 230 -5.97 -10.98 -21.13
CA GLU A 230 -6.65 -11.46 -22.34
C GLU A 230 -6.01 -10.95 -23.65
N LEU A 231 -5.40 -9.77 -23.60
CA LEU A 231 -4.69 -9.15 -24.72
C LEU A 231 -3.17 -9.41 -24.70
N MET A 232 -2.71 -10.41 -23.94
CA MET A 232 -1.29 -10.76 -23.76
C MET A 232 -0.45 -9.62 -23.13
N GLY A 233 -1.08 -8.69 -22.44
CA GLY A 233 -0.44 -7.64 -21.65
C GLY A 233 -0.26 -8.06 -20.20
N SER A 234 0.60 -7.37 -19.44
CA SER A 234 0.71 -7.58 -17.99
C SER A 234 -0.46 -6.93 -17.25
N GLY A 235 -1.32 -7.76 -16.65
CA GLY A 235 -2.46 -7.27 -15.84
C GLY A 235 -2.02 -6.36 -14.72
N VAL A 236 -0.91 -6.69 -14.05
CA VAL A 236 -0.31 -5.89 -12.96
C VAL A 236 0.09 -4.48 -13.44
N LEU A 237 0.80 -4.40 -14.56
CA LEU A 237 1.22 -3.12 -15.13
C LEU A 237 0.02 -2.31 -15.65
N ALA A 238 -1.02 -2.96 -16.16
CA ALA A 238 -2.25 -2.29 -16.58
C ALA A 238 -2.98 -1.67 -15.38
N VAL A 239 -3.14 -2.42 -14.28
CA VAL A 239 -3.74 -1.90 -13.03
C VAL A 239 -2.95 -0.70 -12.50
N LEU A 240 -1.61 -0.81 -12.46
CA LEU A 240 -0.72 0.26 -12.02
C LEU A 240 -0.90 1.51 -12.91
N THR A 241 -0.92 1.33 -14.23
CA THR A 241 -1.10 2.43 -15.19
C THR A 241 -2.46 3.10 -15.02
N THR A 242 -3.53 2.31 -14.89
CA THR A 242 -4.88 2.82 -14.66
C THR A 242 -4.99 3.60 -13.35
N ALA A 243 -4.44 3.05 -12.27
CA ALA A 243 -4.48 3.67 -10.96
C ALA A 243 -3.71 5.00 -10.91
N LEU A 244 -2.50 5.05 -11.52
CA LEU A 244 -1.72 6.28 -11.66
C LEU A 244 -2.45 7.32 -12.51
N PHE A 245 -3.07 6.89 -13.62
CA PHE A 245 -3.83 7.78 -14.49
C PHE A 245 -5.02 8.40 -13.75
N LEU A 246 -5.76 7.61 -12.98
CA LEU A 246 -6.87 8.11 -12.16
C LEU A 246 -6.38 9.02 -11.04
N ALA A 247 -5.33 8.66 -10.32
CA ALA A 247 -4.78 9.47 -9.23
C ALA A 247 -4.36 10.88 -9.68
N GLU A 248 -3.87 11.03 -10.92
CA GLU A 248 -3.49 12.34 -11.48
C GLU A 248 -4.68 13.17 -11.94
N HIS A 249 -5.75 12.53 -12.47
CA HIS A 249 -6.84 13.24 -13.15
C HIS A 249 -8.13 13.37 -12.33
N THR A 250 -8.26 12.65 -11.20
CA THR A 250 -9.47 12.72 -10.34
C THR A 250 -9.32 13.67 -9.15
N ALA A 251 -8.19 14.36 -9.02
CA ALA A 251 -7.95 15.33 -7.97
C ALA A 251 -8.71 16.64 -8.21
N ASP A 252 -10.04 16.62 -8.13
CA ASP A 252 -10.86 17.82 -8.15
C ASP A 252 -10.89 18.45 -6.74
N ALA A 253 -10.53 19.73 -6.67
CA ALA A 253 -10.52 20.47 -5.41
C ALA A 253 -11.93 20.63 -4.81
N ASP A 254 -12.97 20.66 -5.62
CA ASP A 254 -14.33 20.95 -5.19
C ASP A 254 -15.09 19.69 -4.73
N ASP A 255 -14.69 18.49 -5.13
CA ASP A 255 -15.31 17.23 -4.70
C ASP A 255 -14.73 16.71 -3.37
N VAL A 256 -15.08 17.38 -2.27
CA VAL A 256 -14.65 16.99 -0.91
C VAL A 256 -15.26 15.66 -0.49
N LEU A 257 -16.54 15.45 -0.80
CA LEU A 257 -17.28 14.26 -0.36
C LEU A 257 -16.78 13.00 -1.08
N GLY A 258 -16.57 13.08 -2.38
CA GLY A 258 -16.03 11.97 -3.17
C GLY A 258 -14.63 11.57 -2.71
N ARG A 259 -13.74 12.55 -2.43
CA ARG A 259 -12.40 12.27 -1.90
C ARG A 259 -12.43 11.59 -0.53
N LEU A 260 -13.25 12.07 0.41
CA LEU A 260 -13.35 11.46 1.75
C LEU A 260 -13.94 10.05 1.66
N THR A 261 -15.03 9.87 0.91
CA THR A 261 -15.69 8.57 0.74
C THR A 261 -14.78 7.57 0.05
N GLY A 262 -14.13 7.99 -1.05
CA GLY A 262 -13.22 7.13 -1.82
C GLY A 262 -12.00 6.70 -0.98
N ARG A 263 -11.40 7.63 -0.22
CA ARG A 263 -10.27 7.31 0.66
C ARG A 263 -10.67 6.29 1.72
N THR A 264 -11.77 6.53 2.45
CA THR A 264 -12.23 5.61 3.51
C THR A 264 -12.58 4.24 2.93
N PHE A 265 -13.24 4.20 1.77
CA PHE A 265 -13.57 2.95 1.10
C PHE A 265 -12.32 2.14 0.76
N TRP A 266 -11.31 2.76 0.15
CA TRP A 266 -10.09 2.07 -0.23
C TRP A 266 -9.22 1.70 0.98
N GLU A 267 -9.26 2.43 2.08
CA GLU A 267 -8.64 2.04 3.36
C GLU A 267 -9.28 0.76 3.93
N ILE A 268 -10.60 0.62 3.81
CA ILE A 268 -11.32 -0.61 4.23
C ILE A 268 -10.94 -1.78 3.32
N VAL A 269 -11.00 -1.61 2.00
CA VAL A 269 -10.64 -2.65 1.02
C VAL A 269 -9.21 -3.13 1.24
N ASP A 270 -8.26 -2.21 1.34
CA ASP A 270 -6.85 -2.52 1.60
C ASP A 270 -6.66 -3.31 2.89
N THR A 271 -7.30 -2.87 3.98
CA THR A 271 -7.23 -3.56 5.28
C THR A 271 -7.76 -4.99 5.20
N LEU A 272 -8.91 -5.19 4.56
CA LEU A 272 -9.54 -6.51 4.47
C LEU A 272 -8.76 -7.44 3.54
N VAL A 273 -8.37 -6.98 2.36
CA VAL A 273 -7.63 -7.78 1.38
C VAL A 273 -6.25 -8.14 1.92
N THR A 274 -5.52 -7.15 2.46
CA THR A 274 -4.22 -7.37 3.13
C THR A 274 -4.36 -8.36 4.28
N GLY A 275 -5.37 -8.19 5.14
CA GLY A 275 -5.60 -9.08 6.28
C GLY A 275 -5.88 -10.52 5.84
N VAL A 276 -6.79 -10.72 4.88
CA VAL A 276 -7.07 -12.06 4.33
C VAL A 276 -5.81 -12.68 3.73
N ALA A 277 -5.07 -11.91 2.94
CA ALA A 277 -3.86 -12.39 2.29
C ALA A 277 -2.80 -12.85 3.30
N PHE A 278 -2.51 -12.03 4.33
CA PHE A 278 -1.57 -12.42 5.39
C PHE A 278 -2.09 -13.55 6.29
N GLY A 279 -3.40 -13.63 6.50
CA GLY A 279 -4.02 -14.76 7.20
C GLY A 279 -3.88 -16.07 6.42
N LEU A 280 -4.08 -16.03 5.10
CA LEU A 280 -3.85 -17.17 4.20
C LEU A 280 -2.38 -17.62 4.21
N ILE A 281 -1.42 -16.69 4.27
CA ILE A 281 0.01 -17.02 4.43
C ILE A 281 0.22 -17.90 5.66
N GLY A 282 -0.37 -17.51 6.78
CA GLY A 282 -0.25 -18.29 8.02
C GLY A 282 -0.92 -19.66 7.92
N LEU A 283 -2.09 -19.75 7.30
CA LEU A 283 -2.83 -21.00 7.12
C LEU A 283 -2.08 -22.00 6.22
N GLU A 284 -1.54 -21.52 5.10
CA GLU A 284 -0.82 -22.38 4.16
C GLU A 284 0.48 -22.96 4.73
N LEU A 285 1.01 -22.37 5.78
CA LEU A 285 2.22 -22.85 6.42
C LEU A 285 2.13 -24.33 6.83
N HIS A 286 0.97 -24.77 7.36
CA HIS A 286 0.78 -26.16 7.74
C HIS A 286 0.84 -27.11 6.54
N ASN A 287 0.19 -26.76 5.43
CA ASN A 287 0.22 -27.54 4.20
C ASN A 287 1.64 -27.63 3.64
N VAL A 288 2.34 -26.48 3.59
CA VAL A 288 3.71 -26.39 3.06
C VAL A 288 4.69 -27.23 3.90
N PHE A 289 4.57 -27.23 5.23
CA PHE A 289 5.42 -28.08 6.07
C PHE A 289 5.05 -29.56 5.93
N GLY A 290 3.79 -29.89 5.69
CA GLY A 290 3.34 -31.25 5.43
C GLY A 290 3.92 -31.89 4.16
N THR A 291 4.32 -31.08 3.15
CA THR A 291 4.94 -31.56 1.92
C THR A 291 6.41 -31.94 2.07
N ALA A 292 7.05 -31.60 3.18
CA ALA A 292 8.48 -31.86 3.41
C ALA A 292 8.82 -33.35 3.57
N ASP A 293 7.84 -34.17 3.95
CA ASP A 293 7.88 -35.66 3.98
C ASP A 293 9.17 -36.26 4.57
N GLY A 294 9.58 -35.76 5.76
CA GLY A 294 10.78 -36.20 6.47
C GLY A 294 12.08 -35.51 6.05
N ARG A 295 12.02 -34.54 5.12
CA ARG A 295 13.17 -33.76 4.63
C ARG A 295 13.21 -32.34 5.21
N GLU A 296 12.48 -32.09 6.32
CA GLU A 296 12.29 -30.75 6.88
C GLU A 296 13.62 -30.05 7.21
N LEU A 297 14.59 -30.79 7.77
CA LEU A 297 15.89 -30.24 8.15
C LEU A 297 16.73 -29.85 6.93
N GLU A 298 16.69 -30.65 5.86
CA GLU A 298 17.38 -30.38 4.60
C GLU A 298 16.77 -29.13 3.92
N MET A 299 15.44 -29.09 3.78
CA MET A 299 14.70 -27.97 3.18
C MET A 299 14.86 -26.68 4.02
N ALA A 300 14.90 -26.78 5.34
CA ALA A 300 15.22 -25.64 6.22
C ALA A 300 16.64 -25.11 5.99
N GLY A 301 17.60 -25.99 5.70
CA GLY A 301 18.97 -25.59 5.31
C GLY A 301 18.97 -24.78 4.02
N TRP A 302 18.24 -25.21 3.00
CA TRP A 302 18.10 -24.48 1.73
C TRP A 302 17.41 -23.12 1.94
N ALA A 303 16.33 -23.12 2.73
CA ALA A 303 15.62 -21.89 3.08
C ALA A 303 16.53 -20.89 3.81
N LEU A 304 17.32 -21.36 4.78
CA LEU A 304 18.27 -20.50 5.50
C LEU A 304 19.33 -19.90 4.56
N ALA A 305 19.84 -20.68 3.59
CA ALA A 305 20.78 -20.19 2.58
C ALA A 305 20.14 -19.10 1.71
N VAL A 306 18.90 -19.31 1.25
CA VAL A 306 18.16 -18.31 0.47
C VAL A 306 17.83 -17.06 1.29
N VAL A 307 17.40 -17.20 2.55
CA VAL A 307 17.19 -16.06 3.47
C VAL A 307 18.46 -15.25 3.62
N ALA A 308 19.61 -15.91 3.87
CA ALA A 308 20.89 -15.24 4.01
C ALA A 308 21.28 -14.45 2.76
N VAL A 309 21.02 -15.01 1.56
CA VAL A 309 21.26 -14.32 0.28
C VAL A 309 20.33 -13.12 0.12
N VAL A 310 19.03 -13.28 0.34
CA VAL A 310 18.04 -12.23 0.21
C VAL A 310 18.34 -11.04 1.12
N VAL A 311 18.65 -11.30 2.39
CA VAL A 311 19.01 -10.27 3.37
C VAL A 311 20.39 -9.69 3.10
N GLY A 312 21.35 -10.55 2.72
CA GLY A 312 22.74 -10.16 2.44
C GLY A 312 22.87 -9.30 1.19
N VAL A 313 22.24 -9.66 0.09
CA VAL A 313 22.27 -8.91 -1.19
C VAL A 313 21.70 -7.51 -0.99
N ARG A 314 20.60 -7.38 -0.25
CA ARG A 314 20.01 -6.06 0.04
C ARG A 314 21.00 -5.17 0.83
N LEU A 315 21.71 -5.73 1.81
CA LEU A 315 22.71 -4.98 2.55
C LEU A 315 23.89 -4.57 1.66
N LEU A 316 24.44 -5.53 0.90
CA LEU A 316 25.58 -5.32 0.01
C LEU A 316 25.25 -4.32 -1.12
N TYR A 317 23.98 -4.20 -1.51
CA TYR A 317 23.54 -3.21 -2.49
C TYR A 317 23.36 -1.82 -1.86
N LEU A 318 22.67 -1.73 -0.72
CA LEU A 318 22.34 -0.45 -0.09
C LEU A 318 23.57 0.29 0.44
N LEU A 319 24.56 -0.40 0.99
CA LEU A 319 25.77 0.25 1.53
C LEU A 319 26.58 0.99 0.46
N PRO A 320 26.95 0.37 -0.68
CA PRO A 320 27.65 1.09 -1.76
C PRO A 320 26.77 2.17 -2.41
N ALA A 321 25.45 1.87 -2.62
CA ALA A 321 24.54 2.81 -3.23
C ALA A 321 24.42 4.11 -2.44
N THR A 322 24.24 4.03 -1.12
CA THR A 322 24.19 5.20 -0.25
C THR A 322 25.52 5.94 -0.15
N TRP A 323 26.65 5.22 -0.13
CA TRP A 323 27.97 5.82 -0.14
C TRP A 323 28.27 6.56 -1.46
N LEU A 324 27.96 5.93 -2.59
CA LEU A 324 28.16 6.54 -3.92
C LEU A 324 27.26 7.75 -4.10
N ALA A 325 26.01 7.64 -3.68
CA ALA A 325 25.05 8.72 -3.73
C ALA A 325 25.55 9.94 -2.93
N LYS A 326 26.06 9.76 -1.73
CA LYS A 326 26.68 10.84 -0.93
C LYS A 326 27.87 11.49 -1.66
N ARG A 327 28.71 10.72 -2.32
CA ARG A 327 29.86 11.26 -3.08
C ARG A 327 29.46 12.07 -4.31
N LEU A 328 28.41 11.64 -5.01
CA LEU A 328 27.95 12.29 -6.24
C LEU A 328 27.14 13.57 -5.95
N HIS A 329 26.44 13.63 -4.81
CA HIS A 329 25.52 14.72 -4.47
C HIS A 329 26.14 15.86 -3.66
N THR A 330 27.42 15.76 -3.24
CA THR A 330 28.16 16.88 -2.60
C THR A 330 28.28 18.12 -3.51
N ARG A 331 27.82 18.07 -4.75
CA ARG A 331 27.90 19.17 -5.72
C ARG A 331 26.55 19.77 -6.16
N ARG A 332 25.40 19.31 -5.67
CA ARG A 332 24.08 19.85 -5.98
C ARG A 332 23.14 19.69 -4.78
N ASP A 333 22.30 20.69 -4.55
CA ASP A 333 21.26 20.79 -3.51
C ASP A 333 20.15 19.70 -3.58
N VAL A 334 20.51 18.42 -3.61
CA VAL A 334 19.58 17.29 -3.67
C VAL A 334 19.75 16.43 -2.43
N SER A 335 19.63 17.07 -1.27
CA SER A 335 19.75 16.38 0.04
C SER A 335 18.50 15.59 0.44
N GLU A 336 17.43 15.61 -0.35
CA GLU A 336 16.13 15.07 0.04
C GLU A 336 15.87 13.62 -0.41
N GLU A 337 16.66 13.06 -1.34
CA GLU A 337 16.30 11.82 -2.06
C GLU A 337 17.01 10.55 -1.58
N ILE A 338 17.89 10.60 -0.56
CA ILE A 338 18.74 9.45 -0.21
C ILE A 338 18.90 9.37 1.30
N PRO A 339 19.00 8.13 1.88
CA PRO A 339 19.32 8.00 3.30
C PRO A 339 20.54 8.83 3.68
N THR A 340 20.38 9.78 4.58
CA THR A 340 21.44 10.71 4.97
C THR A 340 22.43 10.10 5.97
N SER A 341 22.00 9.05 6.67
CA SER A 341 22.80 8.41 7.71
C SER A 341 22.90 6.89 7.52
N TRP A 342 23.99 6.30 8.04
CA TRP A 342 24.12 4.85 8.07
C TRP A 342 23.00 4.17 8.87
N ARG A 343 22.43 4.88 9.87
CA ARG A 343 21.30 4.40 10.67
C ARG A 343 20.05 4.22 9.83
N GLU A 344 19.75 5.17 8.95
CA GLU A 344 18.66 5.09 7.99
C GLU A 344 18.88 3.97 6.98
N THR A 345 20.12 3.80 6.49
CA THR A 345 20.47 2.69 5.61
C THR A 345 20.21 1.33 6.26
N VAL A 346 20.55 1.18 7.55
CA VAL A 346 20.28 -0.05 8.31
C VAL A 346 18.78 -0.29 8.48
N ILE A 347 17.98 0.76 8.71
CA ILE A 347 16.51 0.64 8.76
C ILE A 347 15.95 0.23 7.42
N MET A 348 16.37 0.86 6.31
CA MET A 348 15.93 0.49 4.96
C MET A 348 16.32 -0.94 4.60
N TRP A 349 17.50 -1.38 5.01
CA TRP A 349 17.92 -2.76 4.85
C TRP A 349 17.00 -3.73 5.59
N TRP A 350 16.72 -3.44 6.87
CA TRP A 350 15.91 -4.31 7.71
C TRP A 350 14.41 -4.27 7.35
N ALA A 351 13.93 -3.18 6.76
CA ALA A 351 12.58 -3.02 6.27
C ALA A 351 12.28 -3.82 4.97
N GLY A 352 13.21 -4.66 4.52
CA GLY A 352 13.04 -5.51 3.32
C GLY A 352 12.22 -6.77 3.57
N MET A 353 11.07 -6.67 4.24
CA MET A 353 10.14 -7.77 4.49
C MET A 353 9.46 -8.22 3.19
N ARG A 354 9.13 -9.51 3.08
CA ARG A 354 8.36 -10.07 1.95
C ARG A 354 6.91 -10.19 2.36
N GLY A 355 6.01 -10.05 1.38
CA GLY A 355 4.60 -9.98 1.66
C GLY A 355 3.72 -10.74 0.69
N VAL A 356 2.54 -10.18 0.46
CA VAL A 356 1.43 -10.85 -0.24
C VAL A 356 1.79 -11.23 -1.68
N ALA A 357 2.47 -10.35 -2.43
CA ALA A 357 2.83 -10.63 -3.80
C ALA A 357 3.73 -11.88 -3.93
N SER A 358 4.72 -12.02 -3.03
CA SER A 358 5.60 -13.19 -2.99
C SER A 358 4.84 -14.49 -2.74
N VAL A 359 3.85 -14.48 -1.85
CA VAL A 359 3.01 -15.66 -1.56
C VAL A 359 2.10 -15.98 -2.73
N ALA A 360 1.45 -14.96 -3.29
CA ALA A 360 0.58 -15.14 -4.44
C ALA A 360 1.34 -15.76 -5.62
N LEU A 361 2.58 -15.32 -5.88
CA LEU A 361 3.44 -15.90 -6.91
C LEU A 361 3.89 -17.33 -6.57
N ALA A 362 4.21 -17.63 -5.29
CA ALA A 362 4.60 -18.97 -4.88
C ALA A 362 3.46 -19.98 -5.05
N LEU A 363 2.24 -19.60 -4.67
CA LEU A 363 1.05 -20.44 -4.82
C LEU A 363 0.60 -20.56 -6.29
N ALA A 364 0.86 -19.54 -7.11
CA ALA A 364 0.53 -19.53 -8.55
C ALA A 364 1.49 -20.35 -9.43
N ILE A 365 2.50 -21.03 -8.85
CA ILE A 365 3.38 -21.92 -9.62
C ILE A 365 2.54 -23.06 -10.22
N PRO A 366 2.60 -23.28 -11.55
CA PRO A 366 1.83 -24.33 -12.21
C PRO A 366 2.09 -25.71 -11.60
N LEU A 367 1.07 -26.56 -11.58
CA LEU A 367 1.21 -27.94 -11.10
C LEU A 367 1.96 -28.83 -12.10
N LYS A 368 1.85 -28.51 -13.40
CA LYS A 368 2.38 -29.31 -14.50
C LYS A 368 3.07 -28.44 -15.55
N THR A 369 4.00 -29.05 -16.27
CA THR A 369 4.62 -28.52 -17.48
C THR A 369 3.75 -28.81 -18.71
N ASP A 370 4.08 -28.23 -19.89
CA ASP A 370 3.39 -28.48 -21.18
C ASP A 370 3.42 -29.97 -21.58
N ASP A 371 4.47 -30.71 -21.20
CA ASP A 371 4.58 -32.15 -21.38
C ASP A 371 3.69 -32.98 -20.42
N GLY A 372 2.90 -32.35 -19.56
CA GLY A 372 2.05 -32.99 -18.54
C GLY A 372 2.79 -33.56 -17.34
N LYS A 373 4.10 -33.35 -17.21
CA LYS A 373 4.91 -33.76 -16.06
C LYS A 373 4.70 -32.78 -14.90
N PRO A 374 4.91 -33.20 -13.63
CA PRO A 374 4.93 -32.29 -12.51
C PRO A 374 5.95 -31.15 -12.72
N PHE A 375 5.61 -29.95 -12.27
CA PHE A 375 6.54 -28.81 -12.32
C PHE A 375 7.80 -29.12 -11.49
N PRO A 376 9.00 -28.95 -12.04
CA PRO A 376 10.24 -29.39 -11.39
C PRO A 376 10.56 -28.55 -10.15
N GLY A 377 10.67 -29.21 -9.00
CA GLY A 377 11.03 -28.57 -7.73
C GLY A 377 9.94 -27.67 -7.16
N ARG A 378 8.66 -27.85 -7.51
CA ARG A 378 7.56 -27.00 -7.04
C ARG A 378 7.47 -26.98 -5.52
N ASP A 379 7.48 -28.13 -4.87
CA ASP A 379 7.31 -28.25 -3.42
C ASP A 379 8.48 -27.62 -2.67
N GLU A 380 9.72 -27.83 -3.19
CA GLU A 380 10.92 -27.20 -2.67
C GLU A 380 10.88 -25.67 -2.81
N ILE A 381 10.45 -25.16 -3.98
CA ILE A 381 10.31 -23.70 -4.22
C ILE A 381 9.28 -23.10 -3.28
N VAL A 382 8.11 -23.71 -3.16
CA VAL A 382 7.03 -23.22 -2.30
C VAL A 382 7.49 -23.23 -0.85
N PHE A 383 8.10 -24.32 -0.36
CA PHE A 383 8.63 -24.40 0.99
C PHE A 383 9.66 -23.30 1.28
N VAL A 384 10.67 -23.17 0.42
CA VAL A 384 11.72 -22.15 0.59
C VAL A 384 11.14 -20.74 0.54
N ALA A 385 10.22 -20.48 -0.39
CA ALA A 385 9.54 -19.19 -0.51
C ALA A 385 8.77 -18.84 0.77
N PHE A 386 7.96 -19.75 1.28
CA PHE A 386 7.22 -19.55 2.52
C PHE A 386 8.14 -19.35 3.73
N ALA A 387 9.23 -20.12 3.83
CA ALA A 387 10.22 -19.94 4.88
C ALA A 387 10.90 -18.55 4.81
N VAL A 388 11.26 -18.08 3.61
CA VAL A 388 11.81 -16.73 3.39
C VAL A 388 10.81 -15.66 3.81
N ILE A 389 9.53 -15.79 3.40
CA ILE A 389 8.48 -14.86 3.74
C ILE A 389 8.26 -14.85 5.26
N MET A 390 8.15 -16.02 5.88
CA MET A 390 7.97 -16.13 7.33
C MET A 390 9.10 -15.46 8.12
N VAL A 391 10.36 -15.77 7.78
CA VAL A 391 11.50 -15.20 8.47
C VAL A 391 11.56 -13.68 8.25
N THR A 392 11.37 -13.20 7.04
CA THR A 392 11.45 -11.77 6.76
C THR A 392 10.24 -11.00 7.29
N LEU A 393 9.03 -11.54 7.19
CA LEU A 393 7.83 -10.87 7.68
C LEU A 393 7.76 -10.89 9.21
N VAL A 394 7.90 -12.07 9.83
CA VAL A 394 7.70 -12.21 11.27
C VAL A 394 8.92 -11.70 12.03
N PHE A 395 10.12 -12.18 11.71
CA PHE A 395 11.32 -11.82 12.47
C PHE A 395 11.74 -10.36 12.23
N GLN A 396 11.82 -9.90 10.99
CA GLN A 396 12.15 -8.50 10.70
C GLN A 396 11.01 -7.57 11.15
N GLY A 397 9.74 -7.95 10.93
CA GLY A 397 8.58 -7.17 11.34
C GLY A 397 8.47 -6.95 12.85
N LEU A 398 8.71 -7.99 13.65
CA LEU A 398 8.72 -7.88 15.12
C LEU A 398 9.91 -7.09 15.65
N THR A 399 11.06 -7.16 14.99
CA THR A 399 12.31 -6.53 15.46
C THR A 399 12.52 -5.12 14.92
N LEU A 400 11.85 -4.73 13.81
CA LEU A 400 11.99 -3.40 13.21
C LEU A 400 11.62 -2.25 14.17
N PRO A 401 10.52 -2.29 14.95
CA PRO A 401 10.19 -1.24 15.91
C PRO A 401 11.28 -1.07 16.99
N TRP A 402 11.84 -2.16 17.46
CA TRP A 402 12.96 -2.14 18.39
C TRP A 402 14.22 -1.52 17.77
N LEU A 403 14.53 -1.90 16.52
CA LEU A 403 15.70 -1.39 15.79
C LEU A 403 15.60 0.13 15.56
N VAL A 404 14.43 0.63 15.13
CA VAL A 404 14.19 2.06 14.92
C VAL A 404 14.40 2.84 16.21
N ARG A 405 13.81 2.38 17.32
CA ARG A 405 13.99 2.99 18.64
C ARG A 405 15.45 2.96 19.10
N ARG A 406 16.17 1.85 18.87
CA ARG A 406 17.58 1.68 19.24
C ARG A 406 18.51 2.58 18.45
N LEU A 407 18.24 2.78 17.17
CA LEU A 407 19.02 3.67 16.29
C LEU A 407 18.65 5.15 16.45
N ARG A 408 17.58 5.44 17.20
CA ARG A 408 17.08 6.82 17.46
C ARG A 408 16.84 7.62 16.18
N VAL A 409 16.34 6.97 15.13
CA VAL A 409 15.90 7.66 13.93
C VAL A 409 14.49 8.17 14.20
N LYS A 410 14.30 9.48 14.07
CA LYS A 410 13.02 10.17 14.29
C LYS A 410 12.62 10.91 13.03
N ALA A 411 11.32 11.15 12.88
CA ALA A 411 10.79 12.05 11.87
C ALA A 411 11.44 13.43 11.98
N ASP A 412 11.67 14.06 10.86
CA ASP A 412 12.08 15.47 10.80
C ASP A 412 10.82 16.33 10.96
N THR A 413 10.38 16.49 12.20
CA THR A 413 9.18 17.26 12.54
C THR A 413 9.31 18.71 12.12
N ASP A 414 10.52 19.28 12.20
CA ASP A 414 10.77 20.70 11.88
C ASP A 414 10.55 20.98 10.39
N ALA A 415 10.98 20.06 9.50
CA ALA A 415 10.75 20.17 8.07
C ALA A 415 9.27 19.97 7.70
N GLU A 416 8.59 19.05 8.38
CA GLU A 416 7.13 18.81 8.19
C GLU A 416 6.32 20.01 8.64
N GLU A 417 6.59 20.54 9.82
CA GLU A 417 5.95 21.74 10.37
C GLU A 417 6.20 22.98 9.47
N ALA A 418 7.41 23.14 8.95
CA ALA A 418 7.74 24.22 8.02
C ALA A 418 6.95 24.11 6.70
N LEU A 419 6.81 22.89 6.15
CA LEU A 419 6.00 22.65 4.95
C LEU A 419 4.51 22.89 5.22
N GLU A 420 3.99 22.40 6.33
CA GLU A 420 2.60 22.61 6.74
C GLU A 420 2.29 24.11 6.91
N LYS A 421 3.20 24.86 7.51
CA LYS A 421 3.12 26.32 7.63
C LYS A 421 3.11 27.00 6.26
N ASP A 422 3.99 26.64 5.33
CA ASP A 422 4.02 27.20 3.98
C ASP A 422 2.71 26.93 3.22
N LEU A 423 2.20 25.70 3.30
CA LEU A 423 0.93 25.31 2.68
C LEU A 423 -0.26 26.07 3.31
N ALA A 424 -0.27 26.24 4.63
CA ALA A 424 -1.28 27.02 5.35
C ALA A 424 -1.28 28.49 4.91
N ILE A 425 -0.09 29.09 4.74
CA ILE A 425 0.07 30.47 4.24
C ILE A 425 -0.44 30.57 2.79
N ARG A 426 -0.12 29.62 1.93
CA ARG A 426 -0.62 29.60 0.54
C ARG A 426 -2.14 29.46 0.49
N ALA A 427 -2.72 28.58 1.30
CA ALA A 427 -4.17 28.40 1.39
C ALA A 427 -4.87 29.69 1.84
N ALA A 428 -4.39 30.33 2.90
CA ALA A 428 -4.91 31.62 3.37
C ALA A 428 -4.78 32.75 2.33
N LYS A 429 -3.65 32.79 1.59
CA LYS A 429 -3.43 33.74 0.50
C LYS A 429 -4.41 33.52 -0.64
N ALA A 430 -4.62 32.28 -1.07
CA ALA A 430 -5.55 31.94 -2.13
C ALA A 430 -7.01 32.28 -1.74
N ALA A 431 -7.42 31.98 -0.50
CA ALA A 431 -8.73 32.33 0.02
C ALA A 431 -8.97 33.85 0.02
N ARG A 432 -7.96 34.64 0.46
CA ARG A 432 -8.02 36.10 0.42
C ARG A 432 -8.07 36.67 -0.99
N GLN A 433 -7.28 36.10 -1.90
CA GLN A 433 -7.28 36.52 -3.29
C GLN A 433 -8.66 36.31 -3.92
N ARG A 434 -9.25 35.12 -3.68
CA ARG A 434 -10.60 34.83 -4.18
C ARG A 434 -11.66 35.76 -3.59
N LEU A 435 -11.56 36.08 -2.30
CA LEU A 435 -12.45 37.04 -1.66
C LEU A 435 -12.37 38.43 -2.32
N LYS A 436 -11.17 38.92 -2.66
CA LYS A 436 -10.99 40.19 -3.39
C LYS A 436 -11.65 40.17 -4.78
N GLU A 437 -11.45 39.08 -5.53
CA GLU A 437 -12.08 38.92 -6.85
C GLU A 437 -13.62 38.94 -6.78
N ILE A 438 -14.19 38.33 -5.72
CA ILE A 438 -15.64 38.36 -5.50
C ILE A 438 -16.10 39.79 -5.13
N GLN A 439 -15.34 40.51 -4.32
CA GLN A 439 -15.62 41.90 -3.94
C GLN A 439 -15.54 42.90 -5.10
N GLU A 440 -14.80 42.58 -6.17
CA GLU A 440 -14.78 43.38 -7.40
C GLU A 440 -16.06 43.24 -8.20
N VAL A 441 -16.83 42.17 -8.01
CA VAL A 441 -18.07 41.84 -8.75
C VAL A 441 -19.31 42.11 -7.90
N GLU A 442 -19.21 41.92 -6.58
CA GLU A 442 -20.33 42.01 -5.65
C GLU A 442 -20.01 42.99 -4.53
N GLU A 443 -20.94 43.91 -4.24
CA GLU A 443 -20.84 44.80 -3.09
C GLU A 443 -21.37 44.12 -1.81
N PHE A 444 -20.54 44.12 -0.76
CA PHE A 444 -20.88 43.58 0.56
C PHE A 444 -20.84 44.67 1.63
N PRO A 445 -21.67 44.56 2.68
CA PRO A 445 -21.54 45.38 3.87
C PRO A 445 -20.16 45.25 4.51
N GLU A 446 -19.60 46.35 5.05
CA GLU A 446 -18.24 46.39 5.60
C GLU A 446 -18.04 45.36 6.74
N ASP A 447 -19.04 45.15 7.58
CA ASP A 447 -18.99 44.17 8.68
C ASP A 447 -18.89 42.72 8.17
N LEU A 448 -19.52 42.43 7.03
CA LEU A 448 -19.46 41.11 6.39
C LEU A 448 -18.08 40.91 5.74
N VAL A 449 -17.56 41.95 5.09
CA VAL A 449 -16.22 41.93 4.49
C VAL A 449 -15.17 41.62 5.56
N GLU A 450 -15.21 42.29 6.71
CA GLU A 450 -14.29 42.07 7.81
C GLU A 450 -14.37 40.64 8.36
N ARG A 451 -15.59 40.09 8.48
CA ARG A 451 -15.79 38.68 8.89
C ARG A 451 -15.24 37.70 7.90
N LEU A 452 -15.46 37.93 6.59
CA LEU A 452 -14.96 37.06 5.52
C LEU A 452 -13.44 37.12 5.41
N GLN A 453 -12.83 38.29 5.59
CA GLN A 453 -11.36 38.44 5.63
C GLN A 453 -10.75 37.68 6.82
N ARG A 454 -11.39 37.73 7.98
CA ARG A 454 -10.98 36.93 9.15
C ARG A 454 -11.13 35.43 8.86
N LEU A 455 -12.24 35.01 8.25
CA LEU A 455 -12.46 33.61 7.88
C LEU A 455 -11.37 33.10 6.91
N ALA A 456 -11.01 33.88 5.90
CA ALA A 456 -9.95 33.54 4.96
C ALA A 456 -8.57 33.41 5.63
N TYR A 457 -8.31 34.18 6.69
CA TYR A 457 -7.10 34.01 7.51
C TYR A 457 -7.17 32.77 8.38
N ASP A 458 -8.33 32.52 8.99
CA ASP A 458 -8.57 31.38 9.85
C ASP A 458 -8.43 30.04 9.12
N VAL A 459 -8.65 30.00 7.80
CA VAL A 459 -8.40 28.79 6.98
C VAL A 459 -6.95 28.30 7.15
N GLY A 460 -5.97 29.20 7.01
CA GLY A 460 -4.57 28.82 7.18
C GLY A 460 -4.19 28.56 8.64
N ALA A 461 -4.67 29.39 9.55
CA ALA A 461 -4.34 29.27 10.96
C ALA A 461 -4.93 28.02 11.65
N ARG A 462 -5.99 27.43 11.08
CA ARG A 462 -6.50 26.11 11.50
C ARG A 462 -5.63 24.95 11.02
N ILE A 463 -4.98 25.11 9.87
CA ILE A 463 -4.04 24.11 9.33
C ILE A 463 -2.74 24.17 10.14
N SER A 464 -2.13 25.35 10.28
CA SER A 464 -0.91 25.53 11.05
C SER A 464 -1.03 26.79 11.94
N PRO A 465 -1.19 26.61 13.26
CA PRO A 465 -1.20 27.74 14.22
C PRO A 465 0.10 28.56 14.20
N ASP A 466 1.21 27.96 13.79
CA ASP A 466 2.54 28.59 13.72
C ASP A 466 2.71 29.60 12.57
N MET A 467 1.72 29.71 11.67
CA MET A 467 1.67 30.79 10.69
C MET A 467 1.32 32.15 11.30
N VAL A 468 0.83 32.16 12.54
CA VAL A 468 0.40 33.38 13.25
C VAL A 468 1.62 34.04 13.89
N ASP A 469 1.81 35.36 13.69
CA ASP A 469 2.88 36.14 14.31
C ASP A 469 2.83 36.06 15.85
N ASP A 470 4.00 36.05 16.48
CA ASP A 470 4.13 35.86 17.94
C ASP A 470 3.30 36.85 18.75
N GLU A 471 3.17 38.12 18.32
CA GLU A 471 2.33 39.14 18.98
C GLU A 471 0.82 38.81 18.96
N ARG A 472 0.38 38.02 17.97
CA ARG A 472 -1.01 37.59 17.82
C ARG A 472 -1.27 36.19 18.34
N ARG A 473 -0.22 35.44 18.63
CA ARG A 473 -0.27 34.04 19.02
C ARG A 473 -1.07 33.83 20.31
N GLU A 474 -0.88 34.65 21.32
CA GLU A 474 -1.64 34.57 22.57
C GLU A 474 -3.15 34.88 22.37
N ALA A 475 -3.46 35.92 21.61
CA ALA A 475 -4.83 36.25 21.26
C ALA A 475 -5.49 35.14 20.40
N TYR A 476 -4.70 34.50 19.56
CA TYR A 476 -5.16 33.38 18.74
C TYR A 476 -5.34 32.10 19.57
N ALA A 477 -4.43 31.80 20.49
CA ALA A 477 -4.55 30.70 21.44
C ALA A 477 -5.80 30.81 22.30
N GLN A 478 -6.10 32.00 22.84
CA GLN A 478 -7.32 32.24 23.58
C GLN A 478 -8.59 32.09 22.72
N ARG A 479 -8.54 32.52 21.45
CA ARG A 479 -9.64 32.30 20.50
C ARG A 479 -9.79 30.84 20.12
N ALA A 480 -8.67 30.11 19.89
CA ALA A 480 -8.67 28.68 19.62
C ALA A 480 -9.28 27.90 20.80
N GLU A 481 -8.98 28.25 22.05
CA GLU A 481 -9.59 27.64 23.23
C GLU A 481 -11.10 27.96 23.32
N ARG A 482 -11.52 29.20 23.05
CA ARG A 482 -12.95 29.54 22.96
C ARG A 482 -13.63 28.79 21.82
N PHE A 483 -12.96 28.66 20.64
CA PHE A 483 -13.48 27.90 19.51
C PHE A 483 -13.59 26.40 19.83
N LYS A 484 -12.59 25.81 20.51
CA LYS A 484 -12.68 24.44 21.01
C LYS A 484 -13.86 24.26 21.96
N ALA A 485 -14.07 25.19 22.86
CA ALA A 485 -15.21 25.18 23.80
C ALA A 485 -16.54 25.26 23.04
N VAL A 486 -16.66 26.20 22.09
CA VAL A 486 -17.86 26.34 21.24
C VAL A 486 -18.08 25.09 20.40
N SER A 487 -17.05 24.57 19.78
CA SER A 487 -17.13 23.32 18.96
C SER A 487 -17.48 22.08 19.81
N ARG A 488 -17.03 22.05 21.08
CA ARG A 488 -17.45 21.00 22.02
C ARG A 488 -18.95 21.12 22.32
N ILE A 489 -19.41 22.32 22.69
CA ILE A 489 -20.82 22.57 22.98
C ILE A 489 -21.68 22.28 21.75
N GLN A 490 -21.23 22.71 20.56
CA GLN A 490 -21.94 22.47 19.31
C GLN A 490 -22.04 20.96 19.01
N ARG A 491 -20.96 20.19 19.24
CA ARG A 491 -20.98 18.71 19.11
C ARG A 491 -21.96 18.07 20.10
N GLU A 492 -21.98 18.51 21.35
CA GLU A 492 -22.92 18.05 22.37
C GLU A 492 -24.37 18.36 21.99
N MET A 493 -24.65 19.58 21.52
CA MET A 493 -25.97 19.97 21.02
C MET A 493 -26.41 19.13 19.82
N MET A 494 -25.51 18.92 18.84
CA MET A 494 -25.79 18.09 17.66
C MET A 494 -25.96 16.62 18.03
N SER A 495 -25.20 16.12 19.00
CA SER A 495 -25.39 14.77 19.56
C SER A 495 -26.76 14.64 20.22
N ALA A 496 -27.17 15.59 21.03
CA ALA A 496 -28.48 15.59 21.66
C ALA A 496 -29.62 15.67 20.62
N ALA A 497 -29.46 16.49 19.56
CA ALA A 497 -30.41 16.56 18.46
C ALA A 497 -30.52 15.21 17.72
N ARG A 498 -29.39 14.54 17.44
CA ARG A 498 -29.41 13.20 16.81
C ARG A 498 -30.10 12.17 17.70
N HIS A 499 -29.82 12.17 19.01
CA HIS A 499 -30.48 11.25 19.94
C HIS A 499 -31.99 11.46 19.99
N ALA A 500 -32.46 12.72 19.97
CA ALA A 500 -33.88 13.02 19.90
C ALA A 500 -34.55 12.53 18.62
N VAL A 501 -33.88 12.70 17.47
CA VAL A 501 -34.39 12.20 16.17
C VAL A 501 -34.33 10.66 16.11
N LEU A 502 -33.28 10.05 16.66
CA LEU A 502 -33.16 8.58 16.72
C LEU A 502 -34.23 7.97 17.66
N SER A 503 -34.54 8.62 18.82
CA SER A 503 -35.59 8.13 19.71
C SER A 503 -36.98 8.21 19.06
N ALA A 504 -37.22 9.23 18.23
CA ALA A 504 -38.47 9.33 17.47
C ALA A 504 -38.66 8.16 16.47
N ARG A 505 -37.58 7.49 16.04
CA ARG A 505 -37.68 6.30 15.16
C ARG A 505 -38.46 5.15 15.77
N SER A 506 -38.50 5.05 17.11
CA SER A 506 -39.23 4.02 17.85
C SER A 506 -40.68 4.40 18.18
N GLU A 507 -41.11 5.64 17.85
CA GLU A 507 -42.46 6.11 18.11
C GLU A 507 -43.45 5.60 17.05
N ALA A 508 -44.66 5.28 17.50
CA ALA A 508 -45.71 4.80 16.60
C ALA A 508 -46.12 5.89 15.60
N GLY A 509 -45.92 5.62 14.30
CA GLY A 509 -46.24 6.56 13.22
C GLY A 509 -45.06 7.33 12.66
N ALA A 510 -43.85 7.13 13.18
CA ALA A 510 -42.64 7.71 12.59
C ALA A 510 -42.25 6.96 11.30
N ASP A 511 -42.16 7.69 10.20
CA ASP A 511 -41.66 7.17 8.94
C ASP A 511 -40.13 7.07 8.98
N PRO A 512 -39.55 5.87 8.87
CA PRO A 512 -38.09 5.68 8.92
C PRO A 512 -37.33 6.49 7.85
N GLU A 513 -37.89 6.67 6.65
CA GLU A 513 -37.26 7.44 5.57
C GLU A 513 -37.16 8.94 5.91
N VAL A 514 -38.17 9.47 6.58
CA VAL A 514 -38.18 10.87 7.04
C VAL A 514 -37.16 11.06 8.14
N VAL A 515 -37.10 10.13 9.10
CA VAL A 515 -36.12 10.15 10.19
C VAL A 515 -34.69 10.11 9.65
N ASP A 516 -34.40 9.20 8.71
CA ASP A 516 -33.08 9.07 8.09
C ASP A 516 -32.72 10.29 7.23
N ARG A 517 -33.71 10.96 6.62
CA ARG A 517 -33.49 12.22 5.88
C ARG A 517 -33.09 13.35 6.81
N VAL A 518 -33.76 13.47 7.96
CA VAL A 518 -33.46 14.50 8.97
C VAL A 518 -32.08 14.23 9.59
N LEU A 519 -31.75 12.98 9.90
CA LEU A 519 -30.43 12.60 10.41
C LEU A 519 -29.32 12.99 9.42
N ARG A 520 -29.48 12.66 8.12
CA ARG A 520 -28.51 13.08 7.10
C ARG A 520 -28.32 14.58 7.03
N GLN A 521 -29.41 15.37 7.17
CA GLN A 521 -29.29 16.84 7.22
C GLN A 521 -28.53 17.34 8.45
N LEU A 522 -28.72 16.71 9.62
CA LEU A 522 -27.97 17.02 10.83
C LEU A 522 -26.48 16.65 10.67
N ASP A 523 -26.18 15.51 10.06
CA ASP A 523 -24.82 15.06 9.83
C ASP A 523 -24.06 15.99 8.88
N VAL A 524 -24.66 16.37 7.74
CA VAL A 524 -24.06 17.33 6.79
C VAL A 524 -23.80 18.69 7.45
N ARG A 525 -24.70 19.16 8.33
CA ARG A 525 -24.50 20.42 9.07
C ARG A 525 -23.41 20.31 10.13
N SER A 526 -23.13 19.13 10.67
CA SER A 526 -22.07 18.93 11.65
C SER A 526 -20.67 18.84 11.02
N LEU A 527 -20.60 18.62 9.71
CA LEU A 527 -19.35 18.62 8.93
C LEU A 527 -18.95 20.02 8.43
N ARG A 528 -19.89 20.97 8.45
CA ARG A 528 -19.65 22.39 8.14
C ARG A 528 -19.35 23.16 9.41
#